data_dbd78c187148ee48faf42764ced4e74b
#
_entry.id   dbd78c187148ee48faf42764ced4e74b
#
_cell.length_a   1.000
_cell.length_b   1.000
_cell.length_c   1.000
_cell.angle_alpha   90.00
_cell.angle_beta   90.00
_cell.angle_gamma   90.00
#
_symmetry.space_group_name_H-M   'P 1'
#
loop_
_entity.id
_entity.type
_entity.pdbx_description
1 polymer ?
#
loop_
_entity_poly.entity_id
_entity_poly.type
_entity_poly.pdbx_seq_one_letter_code
_entity_poly.pdbx_strand_id
1 'polypeptide(L)'
;MFKKILLLSISFFILSLVSYAQPQGGSIKGKVFDETKEGFPFVNVALFQNGNIRGGATTDFDGAFKINNISSGSYTLEIKFVGYQTYRLEGLIVKGGKLLPLSPIYLKEATELLKEVEVVSYKVPLIDKDGGASGGTVTREDLARMPGRSAASIASTVGGVQSDANGNITSVRGSRDD
;
A
#
# COMPACT_ATOMS: atom_id res chain seq x y z
N MET A 1 -5.47 18.60 54.18
CA MET A 1 -5.54 19.30 52.90
C MET A 1 -4.51 18.73 51.90
N PHE A 2 -3.26 18.49 52.28
CA PHE A 2 -2.20 17.94 51.40
C PHE A 2 -2.54 16.65 50.66
N LYS A 3 -3.15 15.65 51.33
CA LYS A 3 -3.54 14.37 50.67
C LYS A 3 -4.56 14.56 49.53
N LYS A 4 -5.50 15.50 49.67
CA LYS A 4 -6.51 15.79 48.62
C LYS A 4 -5.86 16.48 47.41
N ILE A 5 -4.90 17.37 47.64
CA ILE A 5 -4.14 18.07 46.58
C ILE A 5 -3.25 17.08 45.83
N LEU A 6 -2.59 16.16 46.56
CA LEU A 6 -1.77 15.10 45.95
C LEU A 6 -2.59 14.17 45.07
N LEU A 7 -3.77 13.74 45.51
CA LEU A 7 -4.67 12.90 44.70
C LEU A 7 -5.18 13.62 43.45
N LEU A 8 -5.48 14.92 43.57
CA LEU A 8 -5.90 15.73 42.43
C LEU A 8 -4.78 15.88 41.38
N SER A 9 -3.56 16.08 41.84
CA SER A 9 -2.36 16.19 41.00
C SER A 9 -2.07 14.86 40.25
N ILE A 10 -2.18 13.72 40.93
CA ILE A 10 -2.00 12.39 40.34
C ILE A 10 -3.11 12.11 39.30
N SER A 11 -4.35 12.47 39.60
CA SER A 11 -5.48 12.31 38.68
C SER A 11 -5.29 13.15 37.40
N PHE A 12 -4.80 14.39 37.54
CA PHE A 12 -4.50 15.26 36.39
C PHE A 12 -3.35 14.74 35.54
N PHE A 13 -2.31 14.16 36.17
CA PHE A 13 -1.17 13.55 35.49
C PHE A 13 -1.57 12.29 34.70
N ILE A 14 -2.45 11.44 35.27
CA ILE A 14 -2.98 10.25 34.58
C ILE A 14 -3.84 10.64 33.38
N LEU A 15 -4.62 11.70 33.47
CA LEU A 15 -5.45 12.20 32.37
C LEU A 15 -4.62 12.70 31.18
N SER A 16 -3.42 13.24 31.42
CA SER A 16 -2.52 13.71 30.37
C SER A 16 -1.85 12.59 29.54
N LEU A 17 -1.79 11.36 30.07
CA LEU A 17 -1.17 10.21 29.39
C LEU A 17 -2.08 9.59 28.31
N VAL A 18 -3.38 9.87 28.33
CA VAL A 18 -4.34 9.27 27.38
C VAL A 18 -4.33 9.96 26.01
N SER A 19 -3.71 11.14 25.90
CA SER A 19 -3.77 11.97 24.68
C SER A 19 -2.90 11.50 23.50
N TYR A 20 -2.05 10.48 23.64
CA TYR A 20 -1.05 10.13 22.59
C TYR A 20 -1.44 8.93 21.71
N ALA A 21 -2.56 8.30 21.93
CA ALA A 21 -3.00 7.11 21.21
C ALA A 21 -3.90 7.43 20.00
N GLN A 22 -3.62 8.50 19.25
CA GLN A 22 -4.36 8.71 18.00
C GLN A 22 -3.79 7.77 16.93
N PRO A 23 -4.63 6.93 16.28
CA PRO A 23 -4.17 6.09 15.20
C PRO A 23 -3.60 6.97 14.08
N GLN A 24 -2.32 6.81 13.79
CA GLN A 24 -1.70 7.52 12.68
C GLN A 24 -2.34 7.06 11.37
N GLY A 25 -3.00 7.99 10.66
CA GLY A 25 -3.54 7.72 9.34
C GLY A 25 -2.42 7.38 8.35
N GLY A 26 -2.71 6.48 7.42
CA GLY A 26 -1.86 6.23 6.27
C GLY A 26 -2.01 7.35 5.23
N SER A 27 -1.22 7.27 4.17
CA SER A 27 -1.33 8.18 3.03
C SER A 27 -1.14 7.44 1.71
N ILE A 28 -1.75 7.99 0.65
CA ILE A 28 -1.59 7.51 -0.73
C ILE A 28 -0.96 8.64 -1.53
N LYS A 29 0.00 8.32 -2.40
CA LYS A 29 0.53 9.24 -3.41
C LYS A 29 0.53 8.60 -4.78
N GLY A 30 0.28 9.40 -5.82
CA GLY A 30 0.33 8.95 -7.20
C GLY A 30 0.58 10.09 -8.15
N LYS A 31 0.67 9.75 -9.42
CA LYS A 31 0.79 10.72 -10.51
C LYS A 31 -0.13 10.30 -11.65
N VAL A 32 -0.87 11.27 -12.17
CA VAL A 32 -1.79 11.11 -13.29
C VAL A 32 -1.19 11.75 -14.52
N PHE A 33 -1.28 11.07 -15.63
CA PHE A 33 -0.81 11.51 -16.95
C PHE A 33 -1.95 11.48 -17.95
N ASP A 34 -1.85 12.29 -18.97
CA ASP A 34 -2.69 12.21 -20.14
C ASP A 34 -2.16 11.18 -21.17
N GLU A 35 -2.77 11.10 -22.34
CA GLU A 35 -2.34 10.22 -23.43
C GLU A 35 -0.98 10.62 -24.02
N THR A 36 -0.58 11.88 -23.89
CA THR A 36 0.72 12.39 -24.36
C THR A 36 1.84 12.09 -23.38
N LYS A 37 1.52 11.49 -22.22
CA LYS A 37 2.41 11.21 -21.10
C LYS A 37 2.91 12.45 -20.36
N GLU A 38 2.19 13.55 -20.51
CA GLU A 38 2.40 14.76 -19.72
C GLU A 38 1.62 14.69 -18.41
N GLY A 39 2.11 15.35 -17.36
CA GLY A 39 1.42 15.42 -16.08
C GLY A 39 0.07 16.08 -16.22
N PHE A 40 -1.00 15.44 -15.75
CA PHE A 40 -2.36 15.91 -15.93
C PHE A 40 -2.84 16.73 -14.72
N PRO A 41 -2.89 18.06 -14.82
CA PRO A 41 -3.25 18.91 -13.69
C PRO A 41 -4.78 18.94 -13.45
N PHE A 42 -5.13 19.29 -12.21
CA PHE A 42 -6.51 19.54 -11.75
C PHE A 42 -7.48 18.37 -11.90
N VAL A 43 -6.97 17.16 -12.00
CA VAL A 43 -7.79 15.94 -12.05
C VAL A 43 -8.34 15.62 -10.65
N ASN A 44 -9.62 15.29 -10.55
CA ASN A 44 -10.25 14.88 -9.31
C ASN A 44 -9.92 13.43 -8.99
N VAL A 45 -9.39 13.22 -7.79
CA VAL A 45 -9.07 11.91 -7.22
C VAL A 45 -9.92 11.71 -5.97
N ALA A 46 -10.79 10.71 -5.95
CA ALA A 46 -11.66 10.39 -4.83
C ALA A 46 -11.35 8.99 -4.30
N LEU A 47 -11.33 8.85 -2.98
CA LEU A 47 -11.09 7.58 -2.28
C LEU A 47 -12.39 7.09 -1.64
N PHE A 48 -12.79 5.87 -1.99
CA PHE A 48 -14.02 5.24 -1.52
C PHE A 48 -13.74 4.05 -0.61
N GLN A 49 -14.59 3.85 0.38
CA GLN A 49 -14.67 2.62 1.18
C GLN A 49 -16.14 2.25 1.35
N ASN A 50 -16.51 1.03 0.94
CA ASN A 50 -17.89 0.54 0.97
C ASN A 50 -18.89 1.52 0.32
N GLY A 51 -18.53 2.10 -0.84
CA GLY A 51 -19.37 3.04 -1.57
C GLY A 51 -19.38 4.48 -1.03
N ASN A 52 -18.76 4.75 0.12
CA ASN A 52 -18.71 6.08 0.73
C ASN A 52 -17.35 6.75 0.47
N ILE A 53 -17.36 8.05 0.19
CA ILE A 53 -16.15 8.85 0.07
C ILE A 53 -15.48 8.97 1.43
N ARG A 54 -14.19 8.67 1.51
CA ARG A 54 -13.35 8.74 2.71
C ARG A 54 -12.24 9.77 2.62
N GLY A 55 -11.97 10.26 1.42
CA GLY A 55 -10.96 11.28 1.18
C GLY A 55 -10.86 11.58 -0.30
N GLY A 56 -10.04 12.55 -0.63
CA GLY A 56 -9.78 12.93 -2.02
C GLY A 56 -8.67 13.95 -2.11
N ALA A 57 -8.24 14.20 -3.32
CA ALA A 57 -7.27 15.21 -3.69
C ALA A 57 -7.51 15.66 -5.13
N THR A 58 -6.91 16.77 -5.49
CA THR A 58 -6.79 17.22 -6.89
C THR A 58 -5.32 17.16 -7.26
N THR A 59 -5.01 16.79 -8.49
CA THR A 59 -3.63 16.78 -8.98
C THR A 59 -3.07 18.19 -9.11
N ASP A 60 -1.77 18.34 -8.83
CA ASP A 60 -1.02 19.58 -9.06
C ASP A 60 -0.66 19.75 -10.55
N PHE A 61 0.14 20.80 -10.87
CA PHE A 61 0.56 21.09 -12.26
C PHE A 61 1.37 19.97 -12.92
N ASP A 62 2.06 19.16 -12.13
CA ASP A 62 2.84 18.00 -12.60
C ASP A 62 2.01 16.70 -12.64
N GLY A 63 0.72 16.79 -12.36
CA GLY A 63 -0.18 15.64 -12.25
C GLY A 63 -0.04 14.84 -10.97
N ALA A 64 0.75 15.28 -9.99
CA ALA A 64 0.94 14.57 -8.75
C ALA A 64 -0.19 14.85 -7.75
N PHE A 65 -0.54 13.83 -6.94
CA PHE A 65 -1.52 13.96 -5.87
C PHE A 65 -1.08 13.22 -4.62
N LYS A 66 -1.61 13.66 -3.48
CA LYS A 66 -1.42 12.99 -2.19
C LYS A 66 -2.68 13.08 -1.35
N ILE A 67 -3.15 11.95 -0.83
CA ILE A 67 -4.25 11.86 0.13
C ILE A 67 -3.64 11.43 1.46
N ASN A 68 -3.85 12.24 2.50
CA ASN A 68 -3.31 11.99 3.84
C ASN A 68 -4.40 11.58 4.83
N ASN A 69 -3.99 11.12 6.00
CA ASN A 69 -4.84 10.82 7.14
C ASN A 69 -5.94 9.80 6.83
N ILE A 70 -5.58 8.74 6.09
CA ILE A 70 -6.49 7.67 5.71
C ILE A 70 -6.42 6.57 6.77
N SER A 71 -7.56 6.15 7.31
CA SER A 71 -7.64 5.02 8.25
C SER A 71 -7.13 3.73 7.58
N SER A 72 -6.59 2.80 8.36
CA SER A 72 -6.20 1.49 7.83
C SER A 72 -7.42 0.75 7.27
N GLY A 73 -7.28 0.15 6.08
CA GLY A 73 -8.39 -0.54 5.44
C GLY A 73 -8.19 -0.78 3.96
N SER A 74 -9.19 -1.38 3.32
CA SER A 74 -9.26 -1.57 1.87
C SER A 74 -10.11 -0.48 1.23
N TYR A 75 -9.64 0.05 0.11
CA TYR A 75 -10.22 1.21 -0.57
C TYR A 75 -10.29 1.01 -2.08
N THR A 76 -11.15 1.81 -2.71
CA THR A 76 -11.22 2.02 -4.16
C THR A 76 -10.88 3.47 -4.45
N LEU A 77 -9.92 3.71 -5.34
CA LEU A 77 -9.59 5.03 -5.85
C LEU A 77 -10.34 5.25 -7.16
N GLU A 78 -10.99 6.38 -7.28
CA GLU A 78 -11.67 6.80 -8.50
C GLU A 78 -11.09 8.14 -8.98
N ILE A 79 -10.73 8.19 -10.26
CA ILE A 79 -10.15 9.36 -10.87
C ILE A 79 -11.06 9.80 -12.01
N LYS A 80 -11.49 11.06 -11.96
CA LYS A 80 -12.43 11.64 -12.91
C LYS A 80 -11.95 12.98 -13.45
N PHE A 81 -12.08 13.15 -14.75
CA PHE A 81 -11.91 14.43 -15.42
C PHE A 81 -12.92 14.57 -16.56
N VAL A 82 -13.36 15.81 -16.84
CA VAL A 82 -14.34 16.06 -17.90
C VAL A 82 -13.72 15.74 -19.25
N GLY A 83 -14.42 14.95 -20.07
CA GLY A 83 -13.92 14.52 -21.39
C GLY A 83 -13.02 13.28 -21.35
N TYR A 84 -12.79 12.70 -20.19
CA TYR A 84 -11.97 11.49 -20.03
C TYR A 84 -12.75 10.33 -19.42
N GLN A 85 -12.30 9.11 -19.71
CA GLN A 85 -12.87 7.90 -19.12
C GLN A 85 -12.58 7.87 -17.61
N THR A 86 -13.57 7.48 -16.81
CA THR A 86 -13.37 7.31 -15.36
C THR A 86 -12.44 6.13 -15.12
N TYR A 87 -11.31 6.39 -14.46
CA TYR A 87 -10.38 5.35 -14.02
C TYR A 87 -10.71 4.92 -12.59
N ARG A 88 -10.85 3.61 -12.36
CA ARG A 88 -11.13 3.05 -11.04
C ARG A 88 -10.10 1.99 -10.68
N LEU A 89 -9.46 2.15 -9.52
CA LEU A 89 -8.45 1.24 -8.98
C LEU A 89 -8.95 0.63 -7.68
N GLU A 90 -9.25 -0.66 -7.70
CA GLU A 90 -9.84 -1.38 -6.57
C GLU A 90 -8.80 -2.18 -5.78
N GLY A 91 -9.11 -2.48 -4.51
CA GLY A 91 -8.29 -3.34 -3.67
C GLY A 91 -7.07 -2.65 -3.06
N LEU A 92 -7.07 -1.32 -2.95
CA LEU A 92 -5.99 -0.57 -2.30
C LEU A 92 -5.97 -0.83 -0.79
N ILE A 93 -4.91 -1.42 -0.28
CA ILE A 93 -4.73 -1.67 1.15
C ILE A 93 -3.88 -0.54 1.75
N VAL A 94 -4.51 0.30 2.58
CA VAL A 94 -3.83 1.37 3.32
C VAL A 94 -3.51 0.89 4.72
N LYS A 95 -2.25 1.07 5.14
CA LYS A 95 -1.78 0.77 6.51
C LYS A 95 -1.53 2.08 7.25
N GLY A 96 -1.89 2.14 8.53
CA GLY A 96 -1.66 3.31 9.38
C GLY A 96 -0.18 3.70 9.44
N GLY A 97 0.10 5.00 9.40
CA GLY A 97 1.45 5.55 9.42
C GLY A 97 2.29 5.25 8.18
N LYS A 98 1.76 4.55 7.16
CA LYS A 98 2.49 4.18 5.94
C LYS A 98 2.03 5.01 4.75
N LEU A 99 2.99 5.29 3.85
CA LEU A 99 2.73 5.86 2.54
C LEU A 99 2.57 4.73 1.51
N LEU A 100 1.45 4.72 0.79
CA LEU A 100 1.20 3.82 -0.34
C LEU A 100 1.48 4.57 -1.65
N PRO A 101 2.60 4.31 -2.33
CA PRO A 101 2.85 4.85 -3.64
C PRO A 101 2.07 4.05 -4.69
N LEU A 102 1.43 4.74 -5.62
CA LEU A 102 0.77 4.13 -6.77
C LEU A 102 1.66 4.19 -8.01
N SER A 103 1.49 3.22 -8.90
CA SER A 103 2.07 3.27 -10.25
C SER A 103 1.50 4.47 -11.03
N PRO A 104 2.21 4.98 -12.04
CA PRO A 104 1.70 6.02 -12.93
C PRO A 104 0.34 5.61 -13.52
N ILE A 105 -0.60 6.56 -13.52
CA ILE A 105 -1.97 6.37 -14.02
C ILE A 105 -2.13 7.20 -15.27
N TYR A 106 -2.61 6.59 -16.35
CA TYR A 106 -2.84 7.25 -17.63
C TYR A 106 -4.34 7.33 -17.88
N LEU A 107 -4.88 8.54 -18.07
CA LEU A 107 -6.26 8.74 -18.44
C LEU A 107 -6.40 8.73 -19.97
N LYS A 108 -7.48 8.10 -20.45
CA LYS A 108 -7.85 8.05 -21.86
C LYS A 108 -9.01 8.99 -22.12
N GLU A 109 -9.00 9.68 -23.26
CA GLU A 109 -10.12 10.49 -23.67
C GLU A 109 -11.38 9.62 -23.85
N ALA A 110 -12.52 10.16 -23.42
CA ALA A 110 -13.81 9.55 -23.68
C ALA A 110 -14.23 9.88 -25.13
N THR A 111 -14.01 8.95 -26.04
CA THR A 111 -14.66 9.00 -27.35
C THR A 111 -16.18 8.91 -27.15
N GLU A 112 -16.96 9.69 -27.86
CA GLU A 112 -18.41 9.92 -27.66
C GLU A 112 -19.32 8.71 -27.50
N LEU A 113 -18.83 7.49 -27.73
CA LEU A 113 -19.63 6.28 -27.81
C LEU A 113 -19.68 5.40 -26.55
N LEU A 114 -18.83 5.62 -25.54
CA LEU A 114 -18.83 4.75 -24.37
C LEU A 114 -18.53 5.53 -23.07
N LYS A 115 -19.51 5.56 -22.17
CA LYS A 115 -19.31 5.83 -20.74
C LYS A 115 -18.64 4.61 -20.10
N GLU A 116 -17.49 4.20 -20.60
CA GLU A 116 -16.78 3.04 -20.09
C GLU A 116 -15.96 3.46 -18.87
N VAL A 117 -16.16 2.77 -17.77
CA VAL A 117 -15.33 2.89 -16.56
C VAL A 117 -14.23 1.85 -16.67
N GLU A 118 -12.99 2.29 -16.82
CA GLU A 118 -11.85 1.38 -16.74
C GLU A 118 -11.66 0.93 -15.28
N VAL A 119 -11.96 -0.34 -14.99
CA VAL A 119 -11.77 -0.92 -13.65
C VAL A 119 -10.47 -1.73 -13.65
N VAL A 120 -9.53 -1.30 -12.86
CA VAL A 120 -8.23 -1.97 -12.66
C VAL A 120 -8.16 -2.53 -11.24
N SER A 121 -7.76 -3.79 -11.10
CA SER A 121 -7.50 -4.36 -9.79
C SER A 121 -6.06 -4.04 -9.35
N TYR A 122 -5.91 -3.49 -8.15
CA TYR A 122 -4.61 -3.24 -7.57
C TYR A 122 -3.96 -4.56 -7.15
N LYS A 123 -2.88 -4.92 -7.82
CA LYS A 123 -2.01 -6.03 -7.37
C LYS A 123 -0.98 -5.45 -6.43
N VAL A 124 -0.95 -5.97 -5.20
CA VAL A 124 0.10 -5.61 -4.23
C VAL A 124 1.46 -5.89 -4.88
N PRO A 125 2.38 -4.90 -4.96
CA PRO A 125 3.71 -5.17 -5.48
C PRO A 125 4.39 -6.29 -4.68
N LEU A 126 4.96 -7.27 -5.36
CA LEU A 126 5.65 -8.42 -4.77
C LEU A 126 6.91 -8.04 -3.95
N ILE A 127 7.35 -6.79 -4.06
CA ILE A 127 8.52 -6.28 -3.35
C ILE A 127 8.04 -5.31 -2.28
N ASP A 128 8.08 -5.74 -1.03
CA ASP A 128 7.93 -4.85 0.12
C ASP A 128 9.25 -4.07 0.29
N LYS A 129 9.32 -2.87 -0.30
CA LYS A 129 10.51 -2.00 -0.20
C LYS A 129 10.81 -1.52 1.21
N ASP A 130 9.89 -1.74 2.15
CA ASP A 130 10.04 -1.38 3.56
C ASP A 130 10.58 -2.53 4.41
N GLY A 131 10.71 -3.73 3.85
CA GLY A 131 11.29 -4.87 4.52
C GLY A 131 12.82 -4.82 4.42
N GLY A 132 13.48 -4.19 5.37
CA GLY A 132 14.95 -4.22 5.55
C GLY A 132 15.49 -5.60 5.98
N ALA A 133 14.97 -6.67 5.42
CA ALA A 133 15.53 -8.01 5.53
C ALA A 133 15.57 -8.62 4.13
N SER A 134 16.73 -9.04 3.69
CA SER A 134 16.98 -9.78 2.45
C SER A 134 16.30 -11.18 2.47
N GLY A 135 14.97 -11.19 2.46
CA GLY A 135 14.14 -12.38 2.35
C GLY A 135 13.15 -12.19 1.21
N GLY A 136 13.30 -12.92 0.12
CA GLY A 136 12.31 -12.95 -0.96
C GLY A 136 10.99 -13.51 -0.43
N THR A 137 9.88 -12.79 -0.63
CA THR A 137 8.54 -13.30 -0.33
C THR A 137 8.03 -14.06 -1.55
N VAL A 138 7.80 -15.35 -1.40
CA VAL A 138 7.24 -16.22 -2.44
C VAL A 138 5.72 -16.21 -2.30
N THR A 139 4.99 -15.89 -3.37
CA THR A 139 3.52 -15.88 -3.35
C THR A 139 2.95 -17.26 -3.66
N ARG A 140 1.65 -17.42 -3.36
CA ARG A 140 0.95 -18.67 -3.65
C ARG A 140 0.90 -18.98 -5.15
N GLU A 141 0.86 -17.95 -6.01
CA GLU A 141 0.89 -18.09 -7.46
C GLU A 141 2.26 -18.51 -7.98
N ASP A 142 3.34 -18.03 -7.35
CA ASP A 142 4.71 -18.45 -7.68
C ASP A 142 4.92 -19.92 -7.31
N LEU A 143 4.38 -20.35 -6.16
CA LEU A 143 4.37 -21.75 -5.74
C LEU A 143 3.62 -22.68 -6.73
N ALA A 144 2.54 -22.18 -7.34
CA ALA A 144 1.76 -22.95 -8.31
C ALA A 144 2.49 -23.16 -9.65
N ARG A 145 3.46 -22.32 -9.98
CA ARG A 145 4.23 -22.35 -11.24
C ARG A 145 5.58 -23.06 -11.11
N MET A 146 6.03 -23.36 -9.88
CA MET A 146 7.32 -24.04 -9.68
C MET A 146 7.22 -25.54 -9.97
N PRO A 147 8.10 -26.11 -10.80
CA PRO A 147 8.23 -27.56 -10.96
C PRO A 147 8.88 -28.12 -9.69
N GLY A 148 8.11 -28.74 -8.84
CA GLY A 148 8.56 -29.33 -7.58
C GLY A 148 7.88 -28.70 -6.37
N ARG A 149 6.95 -29.46 -5.77
CA ARG A 149 6.13 -28.98 -4.66
C ARG A 149 6.71 -29.31 -3.27
N SER A 150 8.04 -29.53 -3.16
CA SER A 150 8.64 -29.81 -1.86
C SER A 150 9.09 -28.51 -1.15
N ALA A 151 8.96 -28.47 0.16
CA ALA A 151 9.42 -27.35 0.97
C ALA A 151 10.91 -27.03 0.76
N ALA A 152 11.73 -28.06 0.48
CA ALA A 152 13.16 -27.92 0.23
C ALA A 152 13.45 -27.21 -1.11
N SER A 153 12.68 -27.50 -2.19
CA SER A 153 12.88 -26.83 -3.48
C SER A 153 12.44 -25.35 -3.44
N ILE A 154 11.49 -25.01 -2.57
CA ILE A 154 11.06 -23.64 -2.34
C ILE A 154 12.12 -22.86 -1.55
N ALA A 155 12.67 -23.47 -0.51
CA ALA A 155 13.70 -22.87 0.34
C ALA A 155 14.99 -22.56 -0.44
N SER A 156 15.38 -23.39 -1.40
CA SER A 156 16.57 -23.16 -2.23
C SER A 156 16.44 -21.99 -3.20
N THR A 157 15.23 -21.54 -3.49
CA THR A 157 14.97 -20.38 -4.38
C THR A 157 15.05 -19.04 -3.62
N VAL A 158 15.03 -19.09 -2.29
CA VAL A 158 15.16 -17.90 -1.43
C VAL A 158 16.64 -17.62 -1.20
N GLY A 159 17.11 -16.42 -1.52
CA GLY A 159 18.51 -16.02 -1.34
C GLY A 159 19.00 -16.22 0.11
N GLY A 160 20.15 -16.86 0.27
CA GLY A 160 20.77 -17.13 1.58
C GLY A 160 20.56 -18.54 2.13
N VAL A 161 19.97 -19.44 1.35
CA VAL A 161 19.84 -20.87 1.69
C VAL A 161 20.75 -21.68 0.76
N GLN A 162 21.61 -22.54 1.32
CA GLN A 162 22.41 -23.50 0.57
C GLN A 162 21.85 -24.90 0.75
N SER A 163 21.76 -25.65 -0.34
CA SER A 163 21.32 -27.05 -0.34
C SER A 163 22.37 -27.96 -1.00
N ASP A 164 22.44 -29.22 -0.58
CA ASP A 164 23.27 -30.26 -1.19
C ASP A 164 22.68 -30.76 -2.53
N ALA A 165 23.41 -31.62 -3.22
CA ALA A 165 23.01 -32.24 -4.48
C ALA A 165 21.72 -33.09 -4.37
N ASN A 166 21.32 -33.47 -3.16
CA ASN A 166 20.11 -34.24 -2.88
C ASN A 166 18.93 -33.38 -2.47
N GLY A 167 19.08 -32.03 -2.43
CA GLY A 167 18.05 -31.08 -2.07
C GLY A 167 17.85 -30.85 -0.57
N ASN A 168 18.78 -31.35 0.30
CA ASN A 168 18.70 -31.06 1.72
C ASN A 168 19.32 -29.68 2.02
N ILE A 169 18.69 -28.92 2.91
CA ILE A 169 19.19 -27.62 3.35
C ILE A 169 20.42 -27.82 4.23
N THR A 170 21.58 -27.30 3.79
CA THR A 170 22.85 -27.42 4.49
C THR A 170 23.23 -26.18 5.29
N SER A 171 22.72 -25.00 4.91
CA SER A 171 22.87 -23.81 5.74
C SER A 171 21.83 -22.75 5.40
N VAL A 172 21.48 -21.92 6.39
CA VAL A 172 20.61 -20.75 6.27
C VAL A 172 21.38 -19.53 6.75
N ARG A 173 21.52 -18.52 5.88
CA ARG A 173 22.22 -17.26 6.17
C ARG A 173 23.68 -17.40 6.63
N GLY A 174 24.40 -18.41 6.13
CA GLY A 174 25.83 -18.59 6.43
C GLY A 174 26.13 -19.17 7.81
N SER A 175 25.15 -19.65 8.55
CA SER A 175 25.39 -20.52 9.73
C SER A 175 25.93 -21.86 9.26
N ARG A 176 27.10 -22.25 9.73
CA ARG A 176 27.62 -23.60 9.60
C ARG A 176 27.23 -24.36 10.86
N ASP A 177 26.67 -25.53 10.69
CA ASP A 177 26.59 -26.50 11.79
C ASP A 177 28.02 -27.05 12.01
N ASP A 178 28.57 -26.76 13.18
CA ASP A 178 29.79 -27.42 13.69
C ASP A 178 29.45 -28.79 14.28
#